data_fac6696f5f5263ef659154051ffe7a3f
#
_entry.id   fac6696f5f5263ef659154051ffe7a3f
#
_cell.length_a   1.000
_cell.length_b   1.000
_cell.length_c   1.000
_cell.angle_alpha   90.00
_cell.angle_beta   90.00
_cell.angle_gamma   90.00
#
_symmetry.space_group_name_H-M   'P 1'
#
loop_
_entity.id
_entity.type
_entity.pdbx_description
1 polymer ?
#
loop_
_entity_poly.entity_id
_entity_poly.type
_entity_poly.pdbx_seq_one_letter_code
_entity_poly.pdbx_strand_id
1 'polypeptide(L)'
;MYLFSVEGGDGSGKGLATKIVSDVLEREFSFSSVEITGEPRRDHALGRLAIDSVRKKTMTPEQEAGLFAADRLDHSHGWILPRLLEGKAVVSERNIHSSFCLLYTSPSPRD
;
A
#
# COMPACT_ATOMS: atom_id res chain seq x y z
N MET A 1 -17.08 4.74 -2.35
CA MET A 1 -15.80 4.33 -1.72
C MET A 1 -14.66 4.72 -2.63
N TYR A 2 -13.70 5.46 -2.10
CA TYR A 2 -12.60 5.94 -2.94
C TYR A 2 -11.26 5.59 -2.32
N LEU A 3 -10.52 4.75 -3.04
CA LEU A 3 -9.18 4.36 -2.67
C LEU A 3 -8.23 4.77 -3.79
N PHE A 4 -7.22 5.54 -3.45
CA PHE A 4 -6.22 6.01 -4.38
C PHE A 4 -4.87 5.40 -4.01
N SER A 5 -4.12 4.97 -5.01
CA SER A 5 -2.83 4.34 -4.78
C SER A 5 -1.72 5.15 -5.47
N VAL A 6 -0.70 5.49 -4.71
CA VAL A 6 0.51 6.13 -5.23
C VAL A 6 1.63 5.12 -5.14
N GLU A 7 2.14 4.69 -6.29
CA GLU A 7 3.10 3.59 -6.36
C GLU A 7 4.44 4.08 -6.87
N GLY A 8 5.50 3.49 -6.32
CA GLY A 8 6.85 3.82 -6.76
C GLY A 8 7.87 3.23 -5.81
N GLY A 9 9.13 3.24 -6.25
CA GLY A 9 10.24 2.83 -5.42
C GLY A 9 10.72 3.94 -4.51
N ASP A 10 11.72 3.64 -3.72
CA ASP A 10 12.34 4.63 -2.84
C ASP A 10 12.93 5.77 -3.69
N GLY A 11 12.73 6.98 -3.23
CA GLY A 11 13.26 8.15 -3.91
C GLY A 11 12.51 8.58 -5.16
N SER A 12 11.33 8.02 -5.42
CA SER A 12 10.56 8.34 -6.62
C SER A 12 9.66 9.58 -6.48
N GLY A 13 9.68 10.22 -5.32
CA GLY A 13 8.78 11.36 -5.07
C GLY A 13 7.39 10.96 -4.64
N LYS A 14 7.22 9.72 -4.26
CA LYS A 14 5.94 9.13 -3.86
C LYS A 14 5.29 9.89 -2.70
N GLY A 15 6.08 10.29 -1.70
CA GLY A 15 5.56 11.01 -0.55
C GLY A 15 4.98 12.37 -0.92
N LEU A 16 5.65 13.10 -1.81
CA LEU A 16 5.15 14.39 -2.27
C LEU A 16 3.87 14.22 -3.09
N ALA A 17 3.85 13.22 -3.98
CA ALA A 17 2.65 12.94 -4.78
C ALA A 17 1.47 12.60 -3.89
N THR A 18 1.70 11.79 -2.85
CA THR A 18 0.65 11.41 -1.89
C THR A 18 0.08 12.64 -1.20
N LYS A 19 0.96 13.56 -0.76
CA LYS A 19 0.52 14.78 -0.11
C LYS A 19 -0.31 15.66 -1.04
N ILE A 20 0.12 15.81 -2.28
CA ILE A 20 -0.60 16.62 -3.26
C ILE A 20 -1.98 16.02 -3.52
N VAL A 21 -2.06 14.71 -3.74
CA VAL A 21 -3.35 14.04 -3.97
C VAL A 21 -4.26 14.23 -2.77
N SER A 22 -3.73 14.03 -1.57
CA SER A 22 -4.51 14.18 -0.34
C SER A 22 -5.06 15.61 -0.20
N ASP A 23 -4.21 16.62 -0.45
CA ASP A 23 -4.62 18.02 -0.36
C ASP A 23 -5.72 18.36 -1.37
N VAL A 24 -5.60 17.86 -2.60
CA VAL A 24 -6.60 18.09 -3.63
C VAL A 24 -7.93 17.44 -3.23
N LEU A 25 -7.88 16.21 -2.72
CA LEU A 25 -9.09 15.51 -2.32
C LEU A 25 -9.81 16.23 -1.19
N GLU A 26 -9.07 16.79 -0.25
CA GLU A 26 -9.69 17.53 0.87
C GLU A 26 -10.30 18.83 0.40
N ARG A 27 -9.65 19.54 -0.52
CA ARG A 27 -10.11 20.86 -0.95
C ARG A 27 -11.21 20.81 -2.01
N GLU A 28 -11.14 19.83 -2.91
CA GLU A 28 -12.01 19.83 -4.09
C GLU A 28 -13.17 18.86 -4.00
N PHE A 29 -13.16 17.95 -3.03
CA PHE A 29 -14.18 16.92 -2.92
C PHE A 29 -14.74 16.85 -1.51
N SER A 30 -15.97 16.36 -1.39
CA SER A 30 -16.71 16.36 -0.14
C SER A 30 -16.52 15.07 0.65
N PHE A 31 -15.28 14.74 0.96
CA PHE A 31 -15.03 13.59 1.83
C PHE A 31 -15.08 14.03 3.30
N SER A 32 -15.50 13.12 4.17
CA SER A 32 -15.50 13.40 5.60
C SER A 32 -14.08 13.58 6.13
N SER A 33 -13.12 12.84 5.57
CA SER A 33 -11.71 13.06 5.80
C SER A 33 -10.91 12.26 4.77
N VAL A 34 -9.61 12.55 4.67
CA VAL A 34 -8.69 11.82 3.82
C VAL A 34 -7.65 11.18 4.72
N GLU A 35 -7.52 9.86 4.64
CA GLU A 35 -6.57 9.10 5.43
C GLU A 35 -5.43 8.63 4.54
N ILE A 36 -4.21 8.72 5.04
CA ILE A 36 -3.02 8.29 4.32
C ILE A 36 -2.48 7.04 4.99
N THR A 37 -2.14 6.05 4.19
CA THR A 37 -1.54 4.82 4.68
C THR A 37 -0.45 4.37 3.71
N GLY A 38 0.24 3.30 4.04
CA GLY A 38 1.32 2.79 3.19
C GLY A 38 1.37 1.27 3.19
N GLU A 39 1.90 0.72 2.14
CA GLU A 39 2.11 -0.72 2.00
C GLU A 39 3.49 -0.98 1.44
N PRO A 40 4.27 -1.87 2.05
CA PRO A 40 3.94 -2.61 3.27
C PRO A 40 3.89 -1.70 4.50
N ARG A 41 3.15 -2.11 5.51
CA ARG A 41 3.02 -1.31 6.73
C ARG A 41 4.27 -1.43 7.60
N ARG A 42 4.89 -0.31 7.91
CA ARG A 42 6.15 -0.31 8.64
C ARG A 42 5.98 -0.47 10.14
N ASP A 43 4.80 -0.17 10.64
CA ASP A 43 4.50 -0.20 12.06
C ASP A 43 3.59 -1.37 12.45
N HIS A 44 3.40 -2.32 11.55
CA HIS A 44 2.58 -3.50 11.78
C HIS A 44 3.44 -4.76 11.66
N ALA A 45 3.14 -5.78 12.46
CA ALA A 45 3.96 -6.99 12.50
C ALA A 45 4.13 -7.65 11.13
N LEU A 46 3.03 -7.79 10.38
CA LEU A 46 3.09 -8.43 9.06
C LEU A 46 3.92 -7.62 8.08
N GLY A 47 3.72 -6.29 8.06
CA GLY A 47 4.48 -5.43 7.18
C GLY A 47 5.97 -5.42 7.53
N ARG A 48 6.30 -5.38 8.82
CA ARG A 48 7.69 -5.43 9.25
C ARG A 48 8.35 -6.75 8.89
N LEU A 49 7.62 -7.85 9.07
CA LEU A 49 8.15 -9.16 8.71
C LEU A 49 8.45 -9.24 7.21
N ALA A 50 7.55 -8.72 6.38
CA ALA A 50 7.75 -8.70 4.94
C ALA A 50 8.99 -7.86 4.57
N ILE A 51 9.10 -6.67 5.14
CA ILE A 51 10.23 -5.77 4.86
C ILE A 51 11.54 -6.42 5.29
N ASP A 52 11.57 -7.01 6.48
CA ASP A 52 12.77 -7.64 7.01
C ASP A 52 13.19 -8.85 6.18
N SER A 53 12.24 -9.63 5.69
CA SER A 53 12.56 -10.81 4.89
C SER A 53 13.30 -10.42 3.60
N VAL A 54 12.87 -9.33 2.97
CA VAL A 54 13.53 -8.81 1.77
C VAL A 54 14.91 -8.27 2.10
N ARG A 55 15.01 -7.49 3.17
CA ARG A 55 16.26 -6.85 3.56
C ARG A 55 17.32 -7.89 3.93
N LYS A 56 16.92 -8.92 4.65
CA LYS A 56 17.85 -9.96 5.14
C LYS A 56 18.05 -11.09 4.13
N LYS A 57 17.21 -11.14 3.10
CA LYS A 57 17.27 -12.19 2.07
C LYS A 57 17.18 -13.59 2.67
N THR A 58 16.27 -13.75 3.63
CA THR A 58 16.11 -15.02 4.35
C THR A 58 15.06 -15.93 3.71
N MET A 59 14.32 -15.44 2.73
CA MET A 59 13.21 -16.18 2.13
C MET A 59 13.30 -16.17 0.63
N THR A 60 12.57 -17.09 -0.01
CA THR A 60 12.48 -17.11 -1.47
C THR A 60 11.61 -15.96 -1.94
N PRO A 61 11.71 -15.55 -3.22
CA PRO A 61 10.82 -14.52 -3.75
C PRO A 61 9.35 -14.86 -3.58
N GLU A 62 8.97 -16.13 -3.70
CA GLU A 62 7.59 -16.55 -3.50
C GLU A 62 7.13 -16.36 -2.06
N GLN A 63 8.01 -16.66 -1.10
CA GLN A 63 7.70 -16.44 0.30
C GLN A 63 7.59 -14.96 0.63
N GLU A 64 8.47 -14.14 0.05
CA GLU A 64 8.41 -12.68 0.21
C GLU A 64 7.08 -12.14 -0.32
N ALA A 65 6.71 -12.56 -1.52
CA ALA A 65 5.44 -12.13 -2.12
C ALA A 65 4.26 -12.54 -1.24
N GLY A 66 4.32 -13.72 -0.65
CA GLY A 66 3.27 -14.19 0.26
C GLY A 66 3.12 -13.31 1.49
N LEU A 67 4.25 -12.85 2.06
CA LEU A 67 4.22 -11.97 3.21
C LEU A 67 3.63 -10.61 2.87
N PHE A 68 4.01 -10.04 1.72
CA PHE A 68 3.44 -8.76 1.28
C PHE A 68 1.95 -8.90 1.00
N ALA A 69 1.54 -10.02 0.39
CA ALA A 69 0.12 -10.26 0.14
C ALA A 69 -0.66 -10.40 1.43
N ALA A 70 -0.10 -11.07 2.44
CA ALA A 70 -0.75 -11.22 3.74
C ALA A 70 -0.92 -9.87 4.43
N ASP A 71 0.11 -9.02 4.39
CA ASP A 71 0.02 -7.68 4.96
C ASP A 71 -1.05 -6.86 4.24
N ARG A 72 -1.07 -6.92 2.91
CA ARG A 72 -2.07 -6.20 2.13
C ARG A 72 -3.49 -6.66 2.44
N LEU A 73 -3.70 -7.97 2.53
CA LEU A 73 -5.02 -8.52 2.79
C LEU A 73 -5.54 -8.08 4.15
N ASP A 74 -4.70 -8.19 5.17
CA ASP A 74 -5.04 -7.75 6.52
C ASP A 74 -5.29 -6.25 6.56
N HIS A 75 -4.44 -5.48 5.91
CA HIS A 75 -4.57 -4.02 5.85
C HIS A 75 -5.86 -3.60 5.16
N SER A 76 -6.20 -4.26 4.06
CA SER A 76 -7.40 -3.92 3.30
C SER A 76 -8.67 -4.15 4.10
N HIS A 77 -8.76 -5.28 4.79
CA HIS A 77 -9.98 -5.63 5.53
C HIS A 77 -10.03 -4.99 6.92
N GLY A 78 -8.88 -4.87 7.58
CA GLY A 78 -8.86 -4.40 8.96
C GLY A 78 -8.72 -2.90 9.11
N TRP A 79 -8.21 -2.21 8.10
CA TRP A 79 -7.95 -0.78 8.21
C TRP A 79 -8.58 0.03 7.08
N ILE A 80 -8.35 -0.37 5.83
CA ILE A 80 -8.81 0.43 4.68
C ILE A 80 -10.32 0.38 4.54
N LEU A 81 -10.89 -0.82 4.48
CA LEU A 81 -12.32 -0.99 4.24
C LEU A 81 -13.19 -0.28 5.28
N PRO A 82 -12.92 -0.39 6.60
CA PRO A 82 -13.74 0.34 7.56
C PRO A 82 -13.75 1.85 7.31
N ARG A 83 -12.62 2.42 6.91
CA ARG A 83 -12.55 3.86 6.63
C ARG A 83 -13.33 4.24 5.39
N LEU A 84 -13.25 3.42 4.35
CA LEU A 84 -14.04 3.65 3.14
C LEU A 84 -15.54 3.61 3.43
N LEU A 85 -15.95 2.68 4.28
CA LEU A 85 -17.36 2.55 4.66
C LEU A 85 -17.85 3.74 5.50
N GLU A 86 -16.94 4.45 6.14
CA GLU A 86 -17.27 5.67 6.88
C GLU A 86 -17.34 6.91 5.99
N GLY A 87 -17.14 6.76 4.70
CA GLY A 87 -17.18 7.88 3.76
C GLY A 87 -15.86 8.63 3.61
N LYS A 88 -14.77 8.07 4.14
CA LYS A 88 -13.45 8.67 4.01
C LYS A 88 -12.81 8.25 2.70
N ALA A 89 -11.93 9.10 2.17
CA ALA A 89 -11.03 8.70 1.09
C ALA A 89 -9.75 8.17 1.72
N VAL A 90 -9.16 7.16 1.09
CA VAL A 90 -7.89 6.58 1.54
C VAL A 90 -6.88 6.72 0.42
N VAL A 91 -5.71 7.27 0.74
CA VAL A 91 -4.58 7.38 -0.17
C VAL A 91 -3.48 6.46 0.34
N SER A 92 -3.14 5.45 -0.43
CA SER A 92 -2.16 4.45 -0.05
C SER A 92 -0.86 4.65 -0.82
N GLU A 93 0.26 4.78 -0.11
CA GLU A 93 1.58 4.77 -0.73
C GLU A 93 2.05 3.33 -0.80
N ARG A 94 2.41 2.88 -1.99
CA ARG A 94 2.87 1.50 -2.18
C ARG A 94 4.30 1.51 -2.67
N ASN A 95 5.15 0.83 -1.91
CA ASN A 95 6.55 0.71 -2.26
C ASN A 95 6.71 -0.51 -3.17
N ILE A 96 7.21 -0.27 -4.38
CA ILE A 96 7.39 -1.33 -5.38
C ILE A 96 8.78 -1.92 -5.24
N HIS A 97 8.81 -3.22 -5.01
CA HIS A 97 10.03 -3.99 -4.92
C HIS A 97 10.14 -4.85 -6.18
N SER A 98 11.28 -4.85 -6.86
CA SER A 98 11.37 -5.50 -8.17
C SER A 98 10.99 -6.97 -8.13
N SER A 99 11.51 -7.75 -7.19
CA SER A 99 11.17 -9.17 -7.11
C SER A 99 9.70 -9.38 -6.73
N PHE A 100 9.21 -8.61 -5.79
CA PHE A 100 7.81 -8.65 -5.40
C PHE A 100 6.92 -8.26 -6.58
N CYS A 101 7.29 -7.22 -7.29
CA CYS A 101 6.51 -6.74 -8.42
C CYS A 101 6.37 -7.81 -9.50
N LEU A 102 7.46 -8.51 -9.82
CA LEU A 102 7.42 -9.58 -10.82
C LEU A 102 6.45 -10.69 -10.43
N LEU A 103 6.49 -11.13 -9.19
CA LEU A 103 5.61 -12.20 -8.72
C LEU A 103 4.18 -11.74 -8.57
N TYR A 104 3.99 -10.50 -8.17
CA TYR A 104 2.67 -10.00 -7.85
C TYR A 104 1.88 -9.61 -9.09
N THR A 105 2.53 -9.06 -10.10
CA THR A 105 1.84 -8.54 -11.27
C THR A 105 1.89 -9.45 -12.47
N SER A 106 2.96 -10.21 -12.64
CA SER A 106 3.14 -10.97 -13.87
C SER A 106 2.03 -11.99 -14.14
N PRO A 107 1.51 -12.73 -13.16
CA PRO A 107 0.42 -13.67 -13.45
C PRO A 107 -0.95 -13.03 -13.46
N SER A 108 -1.06 -11.77 -13.18
CA SER A 108 -2.34 -11.12 -13.01
C SER A 108 -2.89 -10.66 -14.35
N PRO A 109 -3.90 -11.33 -14.84
CA PRO A 109 -4.47 -10.89 -16.12
C PRO A 109 -5.41 -9.74 -15.95
N ARG A 110 -5.85 -9.38 -14.88
CA ARG A 110 -6.81 -8.49 -14.61
C ARG A 110 -6.77 -7.43 -14.22
N ASP A 111 -6.62 -7.39 -14.19
CA ASP A 111 -6.71 -6.85 -13.58
C ASP A 111 -6.96 -6.04 -13.79
#